data_86a650d8d7fcae6dfc21c2e1547652ed
#
_entry.id   86a650d8d7fcae6dfc21c2e1547652ed
#
_cell.length_a   1.000
_cell.length_b   1.000
_cell.length_c   1.000
_cell.angle_alpha   90.00
_cell.angle_beta   90.00
_cell.angle_gamma   90.00
#
_symmetry.space_group_name_H-M   'P 1'
#
loop_
_entity.id
_entity.type
_entity.pdbx_description
1 polymer ?
#
loop_
_entity_poly.entity_id
_entity_poly.type
_entity_poly.pdbx_seq_one_letter_code
_entity_poly.pdbx_strand_id
1 'polypeptide(L)' 'MDTGLMFYTAAFGLILTLVWLYLEVLRLIALSRQR' A
#
# COMPACT_ATOMS: atom_id res chain seq x y z
N MET A 1 12.50 -13.73 -21.22
CA MET A 1 12.05 -12.85 -20.14
C MET A 1 10.54 -12.82 -20.08
N ASP A 2 9.98 -13.08 -18.95
CA ASP A 2 8.55 -13.26 -18.82
C ASP A 2 7.86 -11.94 -18.48
N THR A 3 7.27 -11.31 -19.49
CA THR A 3 6.58 -10.03 -19.31
C THR A 3 5.42 -10.16 -18.32
N GLY A 4 4.75 -11.32 -18.31
CA GLY A 4 3.67 -11.56 -17.38
C GLY A 4 4.14 -11.54 -15.93
N LEU A 5 5.28 -12.15 -15.66
CA LEU A 5 5.84 -12.17 -14.32
C LEU A 5 6.20 -10.77 -13.85
N MET A 6 6.77 -9.96 -14.73
CA MET A 6 7.09 -8.57 -14.39
C MET A 6 5.83 -7.76 -14.09
N PHE A 7 4.78 -8.00 -14.84
CA PHE A 7 3.51 -7.33 -14.62
C PHE A 7 2.94 -7.67 -13.24
N TYR A 8 2.94 -8.94 -12.90
CA TYR A 8 2.43 -9.36 -11.59
C TYR A 8 3.25 -8.80 -10.46
N THR A 9 4.57 -8.78 -10.61
CA THR A 9 5.45 -8.22 -9.59
C THR A 9 5.17 -6.73 -9.38
N ALA A 10 5.01 -6.00 -10.46
CA ALA A 10 4.72 -4.57 -10.38
C ALA A 10 3.36 -4.32 -9.73
N ALA A 11 2.35 -5.10 -10.10
CA ALA A 11 1.02 -4.98 -9.51
C ALA A 11 1.05 -5.29 -8.02
N PHE A 12 1.80 -6.31 -7.64
CA PHE A 12 1.92 -6.69 -6.24
C PHE A 12 2.57 -5.58 -5.42
N GLY A 13 3.63 -4.99 -5.95
CA GLY A 13 4.30 -3.86 -5.28
C GLY A 13 3.38 -2.67 -5.14
N LEU A 14 2.57 -2.40 -6.15
CA LEU A 14 1.61 -1.31 -6.12
C LEU A 14 0.57 -1.53 -5.04
N ILE A 15 0.05 -2.74 -4.95
CA ILE A 15 -0.95 -3.09 -3.94
C ILE A 15 -0.35 -2.93 -2.54
N LEU A 16 0.88 -3.40 -2.34
CA LEU A 16 1.55 -3.25 -1.05
C LEU A 16 1.69 -1.77 -0.67
N THR A 17 2.07 -0.95 -1.62
CA THR A 17 2.23 0.49 -1.39
C THR A 17 0.91 1.12 -1.00
N LEU A 18 -0.17 0.76 -1.68
CA LEU A 18 -1.50 1.28 -1.36
C LEU A 18 -1.94 0.86 0.03
N VAL A 19 -1.69 -0.38 0.42
CA VAL A 19 -2.01 -0.86 1.76
C VAL A 19 -1.23 -0.08 2.80
N TRP A 20 0.05 0.17 2.55
CA TRP A 20 0.86 0.96 3.45
C TRP A 20 0.32 2.35 3.64
N LEU A 21 -0.01 3.02 2.53
CA LEU A 21 -0.60 4.37 2.60
C LEU A 21 -1.90 4.35 3.38
N TYR A 22 -2.72 3.35 3.16
CA TYR A 22 -3.99 3.21 3.85
C TYR A 22 -3.78 3.11 5.37
N LEU A 23 -2.85 2.25 5.79
CA LEU A 23 -2.55 2.07 7.20
C LEU A 23 -1.97 3.34 7.82
N GLU A 24 -1.14 4.06 7.07
CA GLU A 24 -0.58 5.32 7.55
C GLU A 24 -1.66 6.38 7.77
N VAL A 25 -2.59 6.48 6.82
CA VAL A 25 -3.70 7.43 6.96
C VAL A 25 -4.57 7.07 8.15
N LEU A 26 -4.88 5.80 8.33
CA LEU A 26 -5.66 5.35 9.49
C LEU A 26 -4.96 5.69 10.80
N ARG A 27 -3.65 5.51 10.83
CA ARG A 27 -2.86 5.83 12.01
C ARG A 27 -2.93 7.31 12.34
N LEU A 28 -2.79 8.16 11.32
CA LEU A 28 -2.88 9.60 11.53
C LEU A 28 -4.26 10.02 12.02
N ILE A 29 -5.29 9.43 11.47
CA ILE A 29 -6.66 9.71 11.90
C ILE A 29 -6.86 9.29 13.35
N ALA A 30 -6.35 8.12 13.71
CA ALA A 30 -6.46 7.63 15.08
C ALA A 30 -5.76 8.56 16.06
N LEU A 31 -4.56 9.04 15.71
CA LEU A 31 -3.84 10.00 16.54
C LEU A 31 -4.62 11.31 16.70
N SER A 32 -5.22 11.77 15.62
CA SER A 32 -6.01 13.00 15.65
C SER A 32 -7.23 12.87 16.53
N ARG A 33 -7.82 11.67 16.58
CA ARG A 33 -9.00 11.43 17.40
C ARG A 33 -8.68 11.14 18.86
N GLN A 34 -7.45 10.83 19.14
CA GLN A 34 -7.04 10.41 20.49
C GLN A 34 -6.71 11.59 21.40
N ARG A 35 -7.24 12.71 21.13
CA ARG A 35 -7.08 13.91 21.97
C ARG A 35 -7.76 13.80 23.31
#